data_59e2ca49760c9b871b3d64f21f2682f6
#
_entry.id   59e2ca49760c9b871b3d64f21f2682f6
#
_cell.length_a   1.000
_cell.length_b   1.000
_cell.length_c   1.000
_cell.angle_alpha   90.00
_cell.angle_beta   90.00
_cell.angle_gamma   90.00
#
_symmetry.space_group_name_H-M   'P 1'
#
loop_
_entity.id
_entity.type
_entity.pdbx_description
1 polymer ?
#
loop_
_entity_poly.entity_id
_entity_poly.type
_entity_poly.pdbx_seq_one_letter_code
_entity_poly.pdbx_strand_id
1 'polypeptide(L)'
;VDGGMGYEVIKFSKTAGAAGGTILHGRGSGIHDSSNFLGLEISPEKDIVLTLVPDSLTNQVMETIGQGINIDVPGNGICFSIDVDKVIGITKIHQYREVIEMKELMEKEE
;
A
#
# COMPACT_ATOMS: atom_id res chain seq x y z
N VAL A 1 3.19 -1.02 -8.73
CA VAL A 1 3.71 0.16 -9.44
C VAL A 1 4.97 -0.20 -10.22
N ASP A 2 5.42 0.68 -11.08
CA ASP A 2 6.68 0.49 -11.80
C ASP A 2 7.87 0.42 -10.86
N GLY A 3 8.91 -0.29 -11.29
CA GLY A 3 10.14 -0.42 -10.53
C GLY A 3 10.74 0.94 -10.20
N GLY A 4 11.13 1.12 -8.95
CA GLY A 4 11.64 2.38 -8.44
C GLY A 4 10.59 3.29 -7.82
N MET A 5 9.30 3.02 -8.00
CA MET A 5 8.22 3.85 -7.47
C MET A 5 7.75 3.43 -6.07
N GLY A 6 8.26 2.33 -5.54
CA GLY A 6 7.83 1.82 -4.25
C GLY A 6 8.02 2.80 -3.10
N TYR A 7 9.13 3.52 -3.08
CA TYR A 7 9.40 4.51 -2.04
C TYR A 7 8.41 5.68 -2.06
N GLU A 8 7.99 6.10 -3.25
CA GLU A 8 6.96 7.14 -3.38
C GLU A 8 5.64 6.67 -2.79
N VAL A 9 5.26 5.42 -3.06
CA VAL A 9 4.05 4.84 -2.49
C VAL A 9 4.12 4.82 -0.96
N ILE A 10 5.24 4.40 -0.40
CA ILE A 10 5.43 4.40 1.06
C ILE A 10 5.33 5.82 1.62
N LYS A 11 5.96 6.77 0.96
CA LYS A 11 5.91 8.17 1.37
C LYS A 11 4.48 8.69 1.43
N PHE A 12 3.68 8.46 0.39
CA PHE A 12 2.28 8.89 0.40
C PHE A 12 1.46 8.15 1.44
N SER A 13 1.71 6.85 1.64
CA SER A 13 1.01 6.09 2.66
C SER A 13 1.27 6.64 4.06
N LYS A 14 2.50 7.05 4.35
CA LYS A 14 2.86 7.63 5.64
C LYS A 14 2.18 8.97 5.87
N THR A 15 2.05 9.81 4.85
CA THR A 15 1.34 11.09 5.00
C THR A 15 -0.12 10.89 5.35
N ALA A 16 -0.69 9.76 4.98
CA ALA A 16 -2.08 9.41 5.30
C ALA A 16 -2.22 8.64 6.63
N GLY A 17 -1.13 8.40 7.34
CA GLY A 17 -1.15 7.78 8.65
C GLY A 17 -0.64 6.36 8.72
N ALA A 18 -0.20 5.76 7.62
CA ALA A 18 0.39 4.44 7.66
C ALA A 18 1.76 4.46 8.35
N ALA A 19 2.09 3.36 9.02
CA ALA A 19 3.35 3.26 9.77
C ALA A 19 4.56 3.06 8.86
N GLY A 20 4.37 2.46 7.71
CA GLY A 20 5.44 2.15 6.76
C GLY A 20 4.99 1.06 5.81
N GLY A 21 5.94 0.51 5.06
CA GLY A 21 5.64 -0.54 4.13
C GLY A 21 6.85 -1.38 3.78
N THR A 22 6.61 -2.48 3.12
CA THR A 22 7.63 -3.38 2.62
C THR A 22 7.59 -3.37 1.10
N ILE A 23 8.74 -3.23 0.48
CA ILE A 23 8.85 -3.26 -0.97
C ILE A 23 9.36 -4.63 -1.39
N LEU A 24 8.61 -5.28 -2.28
CA LEU A 24 9.04 -6.49 -2.97
C LEU A 24 9.30 -6.13 -4.42
N HIS A 25 10.32 -6.73 -4.99
CA HIS A 25 10.61 -6.56 -6.41
C HIS A 25 10.09 -7.77 -7.18
N GLY A 26 9.49 -7.50 -8.33
CA GLY A 26 8.95 -8.54 -9.18
C GLY A 26 9.00 -8.15 -10.64
N ARG A 27 8.50 -9.00 -11.47
CA ARG A 27 8.36 -8.75 -12.90
C ARG A 27 6.92 -9.01 -13.31
N GLY A 28 6.40 -8.16 -14.15
CA GLY A 28 5.06 -8.31 -14.64
C GLY A 28 4.79 -7.34 -15.77
N SER A 29 3.74 -7.59 -16.54
CA SER A 29 3.35 -6.70 -17.60
C SER A 29 1.84 -6.46 -17.54
N GLY A 30 1.46 -5.18 -17.64
CA GLY A 30 0.09 -4.78 -17.85
C GLY A 30 -0.19 -4.62 -19.33
N ILE A 31 -1.41 -4.25 -19.65
CA ILE A 31 -1.82 -4.06 -21.05
C ILE A 31 -1.06 -2.92 -21.77
N HIS A 32 -0.46 -2.03 -21.00
CA HIS A 32 0.32 -0.90 -21.53
C HIS A 32 1.83 -1.10 -21.42
N ASP A 33 2.28 -2.23 -20.88
CA ASP A 33 3.70 -2.53 -20.65
C ASP A 33 4.25 -3.49 -21.69
N SER A 34 4.03 -3.20 -22.97
CA SER A 34 4.62 -4.04 -24.01
C SER A 34 6.00 -3.52 -24.38
N SER A 35 7.03 -4.29 -24.13
CA SER A 35 8.36 -4.01 -24.63
C SER A 35 8.98 -5.27 -25.19
N ASN A 36 9.43 -5.16 -26.45
CA ASN A 36 10.20 -6.19 -27.13
C ASN A 36 11.59 -5.62 -27.41
N PHE A 37 12.62 -6.35 -26.99
CA PHE A 37 14.00 -6.00 -27.30
C PHE A 37 14.61 -7.16 -28.05
N LEU A 38 15.07 -6.91 -29.27
CA LEU A 38 15.65 -7.91 -30.17
C LEU A 38 14.78 -9.16 -30.37
N GLY A 39 13.46 -8.95 -30.42
CA GLY A 39 12.51 -10.05 -30.59
C GLY A 39 12.21 -10.84 -29.33
N LEU A 40 12.75 -10.42 -28.19
CA LEU A 40 12.47 -11.03 -26.89
C LEU A 40 11.44 -10.16 -26.14
N GLU A 41 10.44 -10.81 -25.57
CA GLU A 41 9.51 -10.12 -24.69
C GLU A 41 10.17 -9.89 -23.34
N ILE A 42 10.27 -8.64 -22.93
CA ILE A 42 10.84 -8.25 -21.65
C ILE A 42 9.72 -7.80 -20.73
N SER A 43 9.53 -8.52 -19.64
CA SER A 43 8.60 -8.10 -18.59
C SER A 43 9.25 -7.00 -17.75
N PRO A 44 8.63 -5.82 -17.63
CA PRO A 44 9.19 -4.75 -16.83
C PRO A 44 9.32 -5.11 -15.35
N GLU A 45 10.29 -4.51 -14.70
CA GLU A 45 10.41 -4.60 -13.26
C GLU A 45 9.29 -3.84 -12.59
N LYS A 46 8.72 -4.43 -11.55
CA LYS A 46 7.65 -3.85 -10.75
C LYS A 46 8.03 -3.84 -9.28
N ASP A 47 7.57 -2.83 -8.58
CA ASP A 47 7.61 -2.78 -7.13
C ASP A 47 6.22 -3.13 -6.60
N ILE A 48 6.19 -4.05 -5.64
CA ILE A 48 4.99 -4.41 -4.91
C ILE A 48 5.16 -3.87 -3.50
N VAL A 49 4.27 -2.98 -3.08
CA VAL A 49 4.34 -2.40 -1.74
C VAL A 49 3.25 -3.01 -0.87
N LEU A 50 3.67 -3.59 0.23
CA LEU A 50 2.76 -4.12 1.25
C LEU A 50 2.74 -3.15 2.42
N THR A 51 1.58 -2.64 2.76
CA THR A 51 1.39 -1.73 3.87
C THR A 51 0.25 -2.21 4.75
N LEU A 52 0.54 -2.39 6.03
CA LEU A 52 -0.46 -2.80 7.00
C LEU A 52 -1.05 -1.57 7.68
N VAL A 53 -2.37 -1.45 7.61
CA VAL A 53 -3.08 -0.28 8.16
C VAL A 53 -4.31 -0.73 8.92
N PRO A 54 -4.75 0.05 9.92
CA PRO A 54 -6.06 -0.19 10.54
C PRO A 54 -7.18 0.01 9.52
N ASP A 55 -8.25 -0.75 9.65
CA ASP A 55 -9.40 -0.64 8.75
C ASP A 55 -9.90 0.80 8.61
N SER A 56 -9.89 1.55 9.70
CA SER A 56 -10.35 2.95 9.71
C SER A 56 -9.52 3.88 8.82
N LEU A 57 -8.30 3.50 8.46
CA LEU A 57 -7.43 4.32 7.61
C LEU A 57 -7.33 3.81 6.16
N THR A 58 -7.93 2.66 5.86
CA THR A 58 -7.77 2.03 4.55
C THR A 58 -8.14 2.97 3.40
N ASN A 59 -9.32 3.55 3.44
CA ASN A 59 -9.77 4.43 2.36
C ASN A 59 -8.89 5.67 2.22
N GLN A 60 -8.54 6.30 3.33
CA GLN A 60 -7.68 7.49 3.33
C GLN A 60 -6.30 7.19 2.77
N VAL A 61 -5.71 6.07 3.16
CA VAL A 61 -4.39 5.65 2.66
C VAL A 61 -4.46 5.36 1.17
N MET A 62 -5.46 4.61 0.72
CA MET A 62 -5.62 4.29 -0.70
C MET A 62 -5.85 5.54 -1.55
N GLU A 63 -6.67 6.46 -1.11
CA GLU A 63 -6.90 7.71 -1.82
C GLU A 63 -5.63 8.56 -1.91
N THR A 64 -4.89 8.66 -0.83
CA THR A 64 -3.66 9.46 -0.81
C THR A 64 -2.60 8.87 -1.72
N ILE A 65 -2.43 7.56 -1.70
CA ILE A 65 -1.53 6.88 -2.64
C ILE A 65 -2.00 7.10 -4.08
N GLY A 66 -3.27 6.87 -4.34
CA GLY A 66 -3.84 6.99 -5.69
C GLY A 66 -3.66 8.38 -6.28
N GLN A 67 -3.89 9.41 -5.49
CA GLN A 67 -3.67 10.78 -5.93
C GLN A 67 -2.18 11.07 -6.13
N GLY A 68 -1.35 10.59 -5.21
CA GLY A 68 0.09 10.85 -5.25
C GLY A 68 0.79 10.27 -6.47
N ILE A 69 0.40 9.09 -6.91
CA ILE A 69 0.99 8.42 -8.07
C ILE A 69 0.19 8.61 -9.35
N ASN A 70 -0.89 9.38 -9.33
CA ASN A 70 -1.82 9.54 -10.47
C ASN A 70 -2.31 8.18 -10.98
N ILE A 71 -2.92 7.41 -10.10
CA ILE A 71 -3.27 6.01 -10.39
C ILE A 71 -4.27 5.88 -11.55
N ASP A 72 -5.04 6.94 -11.85
CA ASP A 72 -6.00 6.93 -12.94
C ASP A 72 -5.32 6.96 -14.31
N VAL A 73 -4.05 7.28 -14.37
CA VAL A 73 -3.28 7.21 -15.61
C VAL A 73 -2.92 5.75 -15.87
N PRO A 74 -3.33 5.18 -17.01
CA PRO A 74 -3.02 3.79 -17.32
C PRO A 74 -1.52 3.50 -17.23
N GLY A 75 -1.17 2.40 -16.58
CA GLY A 75 0.22 1.99 -16.39
C GLY A 75 0.87 2.48 -15.10
N ASN A 76 0.26 3.43 -14.38
CA ASN A 76 0.88 3.97 -13.17
C ASN A 76 0.80 3.03 -11.96
N GLY A 77 -0.12 2.11 -11.95
CA GLY A 77 -0.18 1.14 -10.89
C GLY A 77 -1.59 0.65 -10.58
N ILE A 78 -1.65 -0.24 -9.64
CA ILE A 78 -2.91 -0.75 -9.10
C ILE A 78 -2.77 -0.81 -7.58
N CYS A 79 -3.83 -0.48 -6.89
CA CYS A 79 -3.88 -0.52 -5.43
C CYS A 79 -5.15 -1.24 -5.01
N PHE A 80 -5.03 -2.18 -4.09
CA PHE A 80 -6.18 -2.89 -3.54
C PHE A 80 -5.92 -3.24 -2.10
N SER A 81 -6.97 -3.54 -1.36
CA SER A 81 -6.87 -3.94 0.05
C SER A 81 -7.32 -5.38 0.24
N ILE A 82 -6.69 -6.04 1.20
CA ILE A 82 -7.02 -7.40 1.62
C ILE A 82 -7.17 -7.38 3.12
N ASP A 83 -8.23 -7.99 3.63
CA ASP A 83 -8.40 -8.11 5.08
C ASP A 83 -7.37 -9.07 5.66
N VAL A 84 -6.75 -8.64 6.76
CA VAL A 84 -5.81 -9.48 7.51
C VAL A 84 -6.53 -9.97 8.77
N ASP A 85 -6.67 -11.28 8.88
CA ASP A 85 -7.37 -11.88 10.01
C ASP A 85 -6.64 -11.65 11.33
N LYS A 86 -5.33 -11.90 11.36
CA LYS A 86 -4.51 -11.76 12.57
C LYS A 86 -3.14 -11.20 12.24
N VAL A 87 -2.61 -10.39 13.14
CA VAL A 87 -1.27 -9.82 13.02
C VAL A 87 -0.63 -9.71 14.39
N ILE A 88 0.67 -9.99 14.47
CA ILE A 88 1.48 -9.81 15.67
C ILE A 88 2.82 -9.19 15.29
N GLY A 89 3.48 -8.57 16.25
CA GLY A 89 4.88 -8.16 16.10
C GLY A 89 5.13 -6.79 15.52
N ILE A 90 4.10 -5.97 15.33
CA ILE A 90 4.26 -4.64 14.76
C ILE A 90 3.96 -3.59 15.82
N THR A 91 5.02 -2.94 16.31
CA THR A 91 4.92 -2.00 17.43
C THR A 91 3.99 -0.82 17.18
N LYS A 92 4.05 -0.23 15.97
CA LYS A 92 3.20 0.93 15.66
C LYS A 92 1.73 0.56 15.48
N ILE A 93 1.45 -0.67 15.07
CA ILE A 93 0.08 -1.17 15.01
C ILE A 93 -0.45 -1.43 16.41
N HIS A 94 0.40 -1.81 17.35
CA HIS A 94 0.02 -1.86 18.75
C HIS A 94 -0.44 -0.51 19.28
N GLN A 95 0.18 0.58 18.87
CA GLN A 95 -0.28 1.92 19.23
C GLN A 95 -1.69 2.21 18.71
N TYR A 96 -1.99 1.81 17.49
CA TYR A 96 -3.34 1.93 16.95
C TYR A 96 -4.34 1.07 17.72
N ARG A 97 -3.95 -0.16 18.09
CA ARG A 97 -4.76 -1.04 18.92
C ARG A 97 -5.07 -0.40 20.26
N GLU A 98 -4.06 0.13 20.93
CA GLU A 98 -4.22 0.80 22.21
C GLU A 98 -5.24 1.93 22.12
N VAL A 99 -5.17 2.74 21.08
CA VAL A 99 -6.13 3.82 20.86
C VAL A 99 -7.54 3.26 20.65
N ILE A 100 -7.68 2.21 19.86
CA ILE A 100 -8.99 1.58 19.61
C ILE A 100 -9.54 0.96 20.90
N GLU A 101 -8.72 0.24 21.65
CA GLU A 101 -9.11 -0.36 22.91
C GLU A 101 -9.52 0.68 23.93
N MET A 102 -8.81 1.80 24.02
CA MET A 102 -9.18 2.91 24.89
C MET A 102 -10.52 3.50 24.49
N LYS A 103 -10.79 3.67 23.21
CA LYS A 103 -12.09 4.14 22.71
C LYS A 103 -13.21 3.18 23.09
N GLU A 104 -12.99 1.90 22.91
CA GLU A 104 -13.98 0.87 23.28
C GLU A 104 -14.26 0.87 24.78
N LEU A 105 -13.23 1.02 25.60
CA LEU A 105 -13.39 1.12 27.05
C LEU A 105 -14.19 2.38 27.43
N MET A 106 -13.93 3.50 26.80
CA MET A 106 -14.66 4.74 27.06
C MET A 106 -16.13 4.61 26.65
N GLU A 107 -16.42 3.95 25.54
CA GLU A 107 -17.80 3.67 25.09
C GLU A 107 -18.53 2.74 26.03
N LYS A 108 -17.86 1.77 26.62
CA LYS A 108 -18.45 0.82 27.59
C LYS A 108 -18.77 1.46 28.94
N GLU A 109 -18.07 2.50 29.31
CA GLU A 109 -18.32 3.25 30.54
C GLU A 109 -19.51 4.21 30.47
N GLU A 110 -19.99 4.45 29.27
CA GLU A 110 -21.20 5.22 29.04
C GLU A 110 -22.43 4.33 29.18
#